data_1caac684023610752b9e8b1b71f7eec0
#
_entry.id   1caac684023610752b9e8b1b71f7eec0
#
_cell.length_a   1.000
_cell.length_b   1.000
_cell.length_c   1.000
_cell.angle_alpha   90.00
_cell.angle_beta   90.00
_cell.angle_gamma   90.00
#
_symmetry.space_group_name_H-M   'P 1'
#
loop_
_entity.id
_entity.type
_entity.pdbx_description
1 polymer ?
#
loop_
_entity_poly.entity_id
_entity_poly.type
_entity_poly.pdbx_seq_one_letter_code
_entity_poly.pdbx_strand_id
1 'polypeptide(L)'
;MYRFGTAGNPKSFYDAGLKSSVQAPGFLSARGLNAYEYSAGRGVQIGEDTARAIGAEARRQGVYVSIHAPYYINCATLDPESREKSFGYILDSARAIDWMGGERVIFHPGSEKGGRDAAMERACVFLKEALERMDDAGLGHIHLCPETMGKVNMLGTLDDVIRFCALDQRMIPTLDFAHLHARGQGCLNTEEDFEAVIVRLMDGLWPDRAGDMPERLKHFHVHFSHVQYTSKGERKHVSFADEGYGPDFGQLAVVLKKYSLEPVVICESRETQAEDAAAMRDIMREAIAQSGDIQSLA
;
A
#
# COMPACT_ATOMS: atom_id res chain seq x y z
N MET A 1 -13.70 -9.82 -2.11
CA MET A 1 -12.71 -10.90 -1.79
C MET A 1 -11.45 -10.28 -1.23
N TYR A 2 -11.00 -10.71 -0.05
CA TYR A 2 -9.75 -10.23 0.56
C TYR A 2 -8.52 -10.69 -0.24
N ARG A 3 -7.54 -9.81 -0.35
CA ARG A 3 -6.28 -10.07 -1.06
C ARG A 3 -5.11 -9.91 -0.12
N PHE A 4 -4.24 -10.94 -0.06
CA PHE A 4 -3.05 -10.94 0.78
C PHE A 4 -1.82 -11.27 -0.06
N GLY A 5 -0.74 -10.51 0.14
CA GLY A 5 0.47 -10.66 -0.64
C GLY A 5 1.70 -10.02 -0.02
N THR A 6 2.76 -9.92 -0.81
CA THR A 6 4.08 -9.46 -0.36
C THR A 6 4.56 -8.22 -1.10
N ALA A 7 5.26 -7.33 -0.40
CA ALA A 7 6.08 -6.30 -1.00
C ALA A 7 7.38 -6.92 -1.52
N GLY A 8 7.47 -7.05 -2.84
CA GLY A 8 8.60 -7.69 -3.52
C GLY A 8 8.70 -9.21 -3.30
N ASN A 9 9.84 -9.76 -3.70
CA ASN A 9 10.13 -11.18 -3.55
C ASN A 9 10.66 -11.44 -2.12
N PRO A 10 10.00 -12.28 -1.31
CA PRO A 10 10.45 -12.57 0.05
C PRO A 10 11.71 -13.44 0.08
N LYS A 11 12.37 -13.51 1.24
CA LYS A 11 13.57 -14.35 1.40
C LYS A 11 13.28 -15.82 1.04
N SER A 12 12.14 -16.36 1.47
CA SER A 12 11.73 -17.75 1.18
C SER A 12 11.55 -18.04 -0.32
N PHE A 13 11.29 -17.01 -1.16
CA PHE A 13 11.30 -17.15 -2.61
C PHE A 13 12.72 -17.49 -3.13
N TYR A 14 13.72 -16.78 -2.65
CA TYR A 14 15.12 -17.04 -3.03
C TYR A 14 15.65 -18.33 -2.43
N ASP A 15 15.28 -18.67 -1.20
CA ASP A 15 15.60 -19.93 -0.54
C ASP A 15 15.03 -21.14 -1.30
N ALA A 16 13.91 -20.97 -1.99
CA ALA A 16 13.32 -21.99 -2.89
C ALA A 16 14.05 -22.08 -4.25
N GLY A 17 15.16 -21.35 -4.44
CA GLY A 17 15.97 -21.36 -5.66
C GLY A 17 15.40 -20.50 -6.81
N LEU A 18 14.33 -19.76 -6.57
CA LEU A 18 13.71 -18.86 -7.57
C LEU A 18 14.50 -17.56 -7.66
N LYS A 19 14.51 -16.93 -8.86
CA LYS A 19 15.34 -15.75 -9.11
C LYS A 19 14.61 -14.63 -9.86
N SER A 20 13.66 -14.99 -10.72
CA SER A 20 12.94 -14.03 -11.57
C SER A 20 11.60 -13.68 -10.96
N SER A 21 11.29 -12.39 -10.86
CA SER A 21 9.97 -11.92 -10.39
C SER A 21 8.80 -12.42 -11.22
N VAL A 22 9.03 -12.92 -12.45
CA VAL A 22 8.02 -13.65 -13.23
C VAL A 22 7.49 -14.89 -12.49
N GLN A 23 8.31 -15.48 -11.63
CA GLN A 23 7.95 -16.68 -10.85
C GLN A 23 7.20 -16.33 -9.55
N ALA A 24 7.19 -15.05 -9.14
CA ALA A 24 6.61 -14.63 -7.87
C ALA A 24 5.11 -14.92 -7.75
N PRO A 25 4.25 -14.65 -8.75
CA PRO A 25 2.83 -14.96 -8.64
C PRO A 25 2.56 -16.45 -8.40
N GLY A 26 3.27 -17.35 -9.10
CA GLY A 26 3.16 -18.80 -8.90
C GLY A 26 3.62 -19.23 -7.50
N PHE A 27 4.73 -18.65 -7.01
CA PHE A 27 5.25 -18.90 -5.67
C PHE A 27 4.24 -18.49 -4.57
N LEU A 28 3.59 -17.34 -4.74
CA LEU A 28 2.61 -16.82 -3.80
C LEU A 28 1.29 -17.61 -3.85
N SER A 29 0.78 -17.90 -5.04
CA SER A 29 -0.42 -18.69 -5.23
C SER A 29 -0.29 -20.08 -4.59
N ALA A 30 0.87 -20.75 -4.72
CA ALA A 30 1.14 -22.03 -4.06
C ALA A 30 1.09 -21.97 -2.52
N ARG A 31 1.14 -20.75 -1.93
CA ARG A 31 0.98 -20.48 -0.49
C ARG A 31 -0.42 -19.96 -0.13
N GLY A 32 -1.34 -19.96 -1.09
CA GLY A 32 -2.70 -19.43 -0.93
C GLY A 32 -2.74 -17.92 -0.83
N LEU A 33 -1.69 -17.22 -1.30
CA LEU A 33 -1.64 -15.76 -1.39
C LEU A 33 -2.07 -15.32 -2.80
N ASN A 34 -2.77 -14.19 -2.89
CA ASN A 34 -3.42 -13.73 -4.11
C ASN A 34 -3.14 -12.25 -4.44
N ALA A 35 -2.08 -11.67 -3.86
CA ALA A 35 -1.59 -10.35 -4.22
C ALA A 35 -0.04 -10.34 -4.29
N TYR A 36 0.50 -9.49 -5.14
CA TYR A 36 1.93 -9.25 -5.29
C TYR A 36 2.17 -7.77 -5.58
N GLU A 37 3.00 -7.13 -4.80
CA GLU A 37 3.44 -5.77 -5.05
C GLU A 37 4.86 -5.77 -5.60
N TYR A 38 5.03 -5.35 -6.86
CA TYR A 38 6.35 -5.23 -7.45
C TYR A 38 7.11 -4.05 -6.81
N SER A 39 8.27 -4.30 -6.21
CA SER A 39 9.05 -3.27 -5.53
C SER A 39 10.03 -2.60 -6.50
N ALA A 40 9.79 -1.34 -6.84
CA ALA A 40 10.66 -0.51 -7.68
C ALA A 40 11.52 0.48 -6.86
N GLY A 41 11.82 0.18 -5.60
CA GLY A 41 12.38 1.09 -4.60
C GLY A 41 13.59 1.93 -5.05
N ARG A 42 14.43 1.44 -5.95
CA ARG A 42 15.63 2.15 -6.48
C ARG A 42 15.48 2.62 -7.92
N GLY A 43 14.28 2.68 -8.44
CA GLY A 43 13.96 3.03 -9.83
C GLY A 43 13.30 1.86 -10.56
N VAL A 44 12.49 2.18 -11.55
CA VAL A 44 11.85 1.19 -12.42
C VAL A 44 12.90 0.68 -13.41
N GLN A 45 13.40 -0.53 -13.19
CA GLN A 45 14.44 -1.15 -14.02
C GLN A 45 13.88 -2.31 -14.86
N ILE A 46 12.58 -2.57 -14.80
CA ILE A 46 11.94 -3.66 -15.52
C ILE A 46 11.59 -3.20 -16.95
N GLY A 47 11.96 -4.02 -17.93
CA GLY A 47 11.54 -3.81 -19.32
C GLY A 47 10.13 -4.36 -19.57
N GLU A 48 9.49 -3.89 -20.63
CA GLU A 48 8.13 -4.22 -21.03
C GLU A 48 7.87 -5.74 -21.11
N ASP A 49 8.73 -6.49 -21.79
CA ASP A 49 8.57 -7.94 -21.96
C ASP A 49 8.50 -8.68 -20.61
N THR A 50 9.39 -8.31 -19.67
CA THR A 50 9.41 -8.92 -18.34
C THR A 50 8.19 -8.50 -17.52
N ALA A 51 7.77 -7.24 -17.61
CA ALA A 51 6.57 -6.75 -16.94
C ALA A 51 5.31 -7.47 -17.44
N ARG A 52 5.16 -7.60 -18.76
CA ARG A 52 4.07 -8.38 -19.38
C ARG A 52 4.10 -9.86 -18.98
N ALA A 53 5.28 -10.45 -18.84
CA ALA A 53 5.43 -11.82 -18.40
C ALA A 53 4.98 -12.01 -16.92
N ILE A 54 5.31 -11.07 -16.03
CA ILE A 54 4.79 -11.06 -14.64
C ILE A 54 3.26 -10.98 -14.67
N GLY A 55 2.70 -10.06 -15.44
CA GLY A 55 1.25 -9.88 -15.55
C GLY A 55 0.53 -11.11 -16.11
N ALA A 56 1.11 -11.77 -17.13
CA ALA A 56 0.56 -13.01 -17.68
C ALA A 56 0.53 -14.12 -16.64
N GLU A 57 1.63 -14.30 -15.89
CA GLU A 57 1.70 -15.28 -14.82
C GLU A 57 0.74 -14.93 -13.68
N ALA A 58 0.65 -13.67 -13.26
CA ALA A 58 -0.27 -13.22 -12.24
C ALA A 58 -1.73 -13.52 -12.61
N ARG A 59 -2.16 -13.22 -13.84
CA ARG A 59 -3.50 -13.58 -14.35
C ARG A 59 -3.73 -15.09 -14.33
N ARG A 60 -2.75 -15.89 -14.76
CA ARG A 60 -2.84 -17.36 -14.76
C ARG A 60 -3.03 -17.91 -13.35
N GLN A 61 -2.43 -17.28 -12.35
CA GLN A 61 -2.45 -17.69 -10.94
C GLN A 61 -3.58 -17.05 -10.12
N GLY A 62 -4.35 -16.11 -10.69
CA GLY A 62 -5.36 -15.35 -9.96
C GLY A 62 -4.76 -14.39 -8.91
N VAL A 63 -3.53 -13.88 -9.16
CA VAL A 63 -2.80 -12.96 -8.27
C VAL A 63 -2.97 -11.53 -8.75
N TYR A 64 -3.44 -10.65 -7.87
CA TYR A 64 -3.51 -9.21 -8.09
C TYR A 64 -2.10 -8.61 -8.08
N VAL A 65 -1.84 -7.61 -8.94
CA VAL A 65 -0.52 -6.95 -9.01
C VAL A 65 -0.67 -5.45 -8.78
N SER A 66 0.19 -4.92 -7.91
CA SER A 66 0.45 -3.48 -7.72
C SER A 66 1.95 -3.19 -7.86
N ILE A 67 2.34 -1.92 -7.87
CA ILE A 67 3.75 -1.50 -7.88
C ILE A 67 4.00 -0.47 -6.80
N HIS A 68 5.05 -0.67 -5.98
CA HIS A 68 5.60 0.36 -5.12
C HIS A 68 6.64 1.16 -5.89
N ALA A 69 6.39 2.45 -6.06
CA ALA A 69 7.26 3.37 -6.78
C ALA A 69 8.57 3.66 -6.01
N PRO A 70 9.58 4.24 -6.67
CA PRO A 70 10.87 4.55 -6.03
C PRO A 70 10.76 5.47 -4.82
N TYR A 71 11.56 5.20 -3.76
CA TYR A 71 11.64 6.04 -2.55
C TYR A 71 12.10 7.48 -2.80
N TYR A 72 12.60 7.77 -4.00
CA TYR A 72 13.13 9.07 -4.38
C TYR A 72 12.05 10.09 -4.72
N ILE A 73 10.79 9.68 -4.84
CA ILE A 73 9.66 10.57 -5.07
C ILE A 73 9.53 11.54 -3.89
N ASN A 74 9.46 12.83 -4.22
CA ASN A 74 9.20 13.89 -3.27
C ASN A 74 8.27 14.93 -3.90
N CYS A 75 6.98 14.77 -3.68
CA CYS A 75 5.94 15.65 -4.23
C CYS A 75 6.04 17.10 -3.73
N ALA A 76 6.73 17.33 -2.60
CA ALA A 76 6.86 18.63 -1.97
C ALA A 76 8.24 19.28 -2.17
N THR A 77 9.10 18.72 -3.02
CA THR A 77 10.46 19.26 -3.25
C THR A 77 10.44 20.70 -3.73
N LEU A 78 11.44 21.47 -3.27
CA LEU A 78 11.68 22.85 -3.72
C LEU A 78 12.64 22.91 -4.92
N ASP A 79 13.32 21.80 -5.20
CA ASP A 79 14.28 21.72 -6.30
C ASP A 79 13.59 21.29 -7.60
N PRO A 80 13.63 22.13 -8.66
CA PRO A 80 12.96 21.84 -9.93
C PRO A 80 13.45 20.54 -10.60
N GLU A 81 14.73 20.22 -10.50
CA GLU A 81 15.28 19.00 -11.09
C GLU A 81 14.74 17.73 -10.37
N SER A 82 14.73 17.75 -9.04
CA SER A 82 14.14 16.67 -8.24
C SER A 82 12.64 16.54 -8.49
N ARG A 83 11.95 17.65 -8.78
CA ARG A 83 10.53 17.65 -9.13
C ARG A 83 10.29 16.91 -10.45
N GLU A 84 11.05 17.23 -11.50
CA GLU A 84 10.93 16.52 -12.78
C GLU A 84 11.31 15.03 -12.67
N LYS A 85 12.35 14.70 -11.90
CA LYS A 85 12.68 13.30 -11.60
C LYS A 85 11.53 12.57 -10.90
N SER A 86 10.84 13.22 -9.96
CA SER A 86 9.68 12.63 -9.27
C SER A 86 8.52 12.36 -10.22
N PHE A 87 8.23 13.24 -11.18
CA PHE A 87 7.27 12.96 -12.26
C PHE A 87 7.71 11.76 -13.11
N GLY A 88 8.99 11.71 -13.49
CA GLY A 88 9.54 10.58 -14.24
C GLY A 88 9.31 9.25 -13.50
N TYR A 89 9.61 9.20 -12.20
CA TYR A 89 9.39 7.99 -11.39
C TYR A 89 7.91 7.56 -11.32
N ILE A 90 6.98 8.51 -11.22
CA ILE A 90 5.53 8.21 -11.24
C ILE A 90 5.14 7.64 -12.60
N LEU A 91 5.51 8.31 -13.70
CA LEU A 91 5.17 7.87 -15.06
C LEU A 91 5.77 6.51 -15.41
N ASP A 92 7.04 6.26 -15.03
CA ASP A 92 7.68 4.98 -15.26
C ASP A 92 7.03 3.86 -14.44
N SER A 93 6.63 4.14 -13.20
CA SER A 93 5.89 3.19 -12.37
C SER A 93 4.49 2.91 -12.94
N ALA A 94 3.78 3.95 -13.38
CA ALA A 94 2.46 3.81 -14.01
C ALA A 94 2.56 2.99 -15.31
N ARG A 95 3.58 3.22 -16.13
CA ARG A 95 3.81 2.44 -17.35
C ARG A 95 4.17 0.98 -17.05
N ALA A 96 4.99 0.74 -16.05
CA ALA A 96 5.39 -0.61 -15.67
C ALA A 96 4.20 -1.43 -15.14
N ILE A 97 3.35 -0.83 -14.30
CA ILE A 97 2.17 -1.53 -13.78
C ILE A 97 1.10 -1.74 -14.87
N ASP A 98 0.96 -0.82 -15.82
CA ASP A 98 0.11 -1.00 -17.00
C ASP A 98 0.56 -2.21 -17.83
N TRP A 99 1.85 -2.36 -18.11
CA TRP A 99 2.39 -3.54 -18.78
C TRP A 99 2.13 -4.84 -18.00
N MET A 100 2.14 -4.80 -16.68
CA MET A 100 1.78 -5.95 -15.83
C MET A 100 0.27 -6.24 -15.85
N GLY A 101 -0.56 -5.30 -16.32
CA GLY A 101 -2.02 -5.39 -16.28
C GLY A 101 -2.61 -5.17 -14.88
N GLY A 102 -1.86 -4.47 -14.03
CA GLY A 102 -2.32 -3.93 -12.76
C GLY A 102 -2.70 -2.45 -12.91
N GLU A 103 -3.11 -1.80 -11.81
CA GLU A 103 -3.67 -0.46 -11.87
C GLU A 103 -3.23 0.47 -10.73
N ARG A 104 -2.41 0.02 -9.77
CA ARG A 104 -2.06 0.81 -8.57
C ARG A 104 -0.57 1.08 -8.49
N VAL A 105 -0.24 2.36 -8.30
CA VAL A 105 1.10 2.86 -8.01
C VAL A 105 1.12 3.40 -6.59
N ILE A 106 1.72 2.67 -5.67
CA ILE A 106 1.93 3.08 -4.28
C ILE A 106 3.18 3.96 -4.22
N PHE A 107 3.14 5.05 -3.47
CA PHE A 107 4.27 5.95 -3.36
C PHE A 107 4.29 6.75 -2.06
N HIS A 108 5.49 7.12 -1.62
CA HIS A 108 5.74 8.03 -0.50
C HIS A 108 5.55 9.49 -0.93
N PRO A 109 4.74 10.30 -0.22
CA PRO A 109 4.46 11.69 -0.64
C PRO A 109 5.67 12.64 -0.54
N GLY A 110 6.68 12.29 0.25
CA GLY A 110 7.90 13.09 0.42
C GLY A 110 7.97 13.83 1.75
N SER A 111 8.91 14.78 1.84
CA SER A 111 9.25 15.46 3.10
C SER A 111 8.47 16.76 3.31
N GLU A 112 8.31 17.17 4.57
CA GLU A 112 7.73 18.47 4.95
C GLU A 112 8.74 19.64 4.95
N LYS A 113 9.86 19.49 4.26
CA LYS A 113 10.91 20.51 4.19
C LYS A 113 10.37 21.86 3.67
N GLY A 114 10.73 22.92 4.37
CA GLY A 114 10.25 24.28 4.06
C GLY A 114 8.93 24.65 4.73
N GLY A 115 8.52 23.89 5.75
CA GLY A 115 7.29 24.08 6.51
C GLY A 115 6.15 23.20 6.00
N ARG A 116 5.43 22.58 6.96
CA ARG A 116 4.43 21.56 6.69
C ARG A 116 3.32 22.02 5.76
N ASP A 117 2.69 23.18 6.05
CA ASP A 117 1.57 23.70 5.25
C ASP A 117 1.99 23.99 3.81
N ALA A 118 3.15 24.65 3.64
CA ALA A 118 3.70 24.96 2.32
C ALA A 118 4.12 23.68 1.57
N ALA A 119 4.64 22.67 2.25
CA ALA A 119 4.96 21.37 1.65
C ALA A 119 3.69 20.64 1.19
N MET A 120 2.63 20.66 1.99
CA MET A 120 1.34 20.09 1.64
C MET A 120 0.75 20.74 0.38
N GLU A 121 0.76 22.08 0.30
CA GLU A 121 0.28 22.80 -0.89
C GLU A 121 1.09 22.41 -2.14
N ARG A 122 2.43 22.36 -2.04
CA ARG A 122 3.29 21.93 -3.16
C ARG A 122 2.97 20.48 -3.59
N ALA A 123 2.78 19.58 -2.63
CA ALA A 123 2.44 18.20 -2.92
C ALA A 123 1.07 18.08 -3.61
N CYS A 124 0.06 18.83 -3.18
CA CYS A 124 -1.24 18.85 -3.85
C CYS A 124 -1.13 19.38 -5.30
N VAL A 125 -0.36 20.43 -5.55
CA VAL A 125 -0.11 20.96 -6.90
C VAL A 125 0.63 19.92 -7.75
N PHE A 126 1.66 19.28 -7.20
CA PHE A 126 2.42 18.23 -7.87
C PHE A 126 1.51 17.05 -8.27
N LEU A 127 0.66 16.57 -7.37
CA LEU A 127 -0.19 15.41 -7.62
C LEU A 127 -1.24 15.68 -8.70
N LYS A 128 -1.82 16.88 -8.75
CA LYS A 128 -2.72 17.28 -9.84
C LYS A 128 -2.01 17.25 -11.20
N GLU A 129 -0.81 17.85 -11.28
CA GLU A 129 0.00 17.84 -12.50
C GLU A 129 0.46 16.42 -12.86
N ALA A 130 0.76 15.55 -11.87
CA ALA A 130 1.10 14.15 -12.14
C ALA A 130 -0.05 13.41 -12.82
N LEU A 131 -1.29 13.63 -12.37
CA LEU A 131 -2.50 13.05 -12.99
C LEU A 131 -2.69 13.56 -14.42
N GLU A 132 -2.49 14.86 -14.67
CA GLU A 132 -2.55 15.44 -16.02
C GLU A 132 -1.50 14.82 -16.95
N ARG A 133 -0.25 14.70 -16.49
CA ARG A 133 0.83 14.05 -17.24
C ARG A 133 0.57 12.56 -17.50
N MET A 134 -0.10 11.88 -16.60
CA MET A 134 -0.55 10.49 -16.80
C MET A 134 -1.64 10.41 -17.86
N ASP A 135 -2.59 11.35 -17.88
CA ASP A 135 -3.63 11.45 -18.91
C ASP A 135 -3.00 11.66 -20.30
N ASP A 136 -2.06 12.60 -20.41
CA ASP A 136 -1.32 12.88 -21.64
C ASP A 136 -0.50 11.68 -22.15
N ALA A 137 -0.03 10.83 -21.22
CA ALA A 137 0.69 9.59 -21.53
C ALA A 137 -0.20 8.39 -21.83
N GLY A 138 -1.54 8.53 -21.80
CA GLY A 138 -2.51 7.45 -21.97
C GLY A 138 -2.62 6.51 -20.77
N LEU A 139 -2.16 6.95 -19.58
CA LEU A 139 -2.13 6.18 -18.33
C LEU A 139 -3.19 6.66 -17.32
N GLY A 140 -4.20 7.40 -17.77
CA GLY A 140 -5.24 7.96 -16.91
C GLY A 140 -6.12 6.94 -16.19
N HIS A 141 -6.05 5.67 -16.56
CA HIS A 141 -6.72 4.54 -15.88
C HIS A 141 -5.93 4.00 -14.69
N ILE A 142 -4.67 4.42 -14.50
CA ILE A 142 -3.82 4.00 -13.38
C ILE A 142 -4.11 4.88 -12.15
N HIS A 143 -4.21 4.24 -11.00
CA HIS A 143 -4.47 4.87 -9.72
C HIS A 143 -3.18 5.25 -9.00
N LEU A 144 -3.09 6.48 -8.52
CA LEU A 144 -2.05 6.92 -7.60
C LEU A 144 -2.47 6.61 -6.15
N CYS A 145 -1.61 5.95 -5.41
CA CYS A 145 -1.92 5.47 -4.07
C CYS A 145 -0.92 6.07 -3.04
N PRO A 146 -1.21 7.31 -2.53
CA PRO A 146 -0.37 7.94 -1.52
C PRO A 146 -0.39 7.14 -0.22
N GLU A 147 0.79 6.93 0.37
CA GLU A 147 0.97 6.10 1.54
C GLU A 147 1.11 6.92 2.83
N THR A 148 0.56 6.39 3.94
CA THR A 148 0.83 6.93 5.27
C THR A 148 2.26 6.62 5.70
N MET A 149 2.96 7.64 6.28
CA MET A 149 4.39 7.58 6.57
C MET A 149 4.70 7.49 8.05
N GLY A 150 5.65 6.62 8.41
CA GLY A 150 6.06 6.39 9.79
C GLY A 150 6.98 7.44 10.38
N LYS A 151 7.76 8.20 9.57
CA LYS A 151 8.68 9.23 10.04
C LYS A 151 7.96 10.55 10.28
N VAL A 152 8.23 11.20 11.43
CA VAL A 152 7.53 12.42 11.85
C VAL A 152 7.77 13.64 10.97
N ASN A 153 8.88 13.69 10.23
CA ASN A 153 9.27 14.78 9.33
C ASN A 153 8.87 14.54 7.85
N MET A 154 8.00 13.57 7.60
CA MET A 154 7.47 13.28 6.26
C MET A 154 6.01 13.73 6.18
N LEU A 155 5.56 14.13 4.98
CA LEU A 155 4.14 14.14 4.65
C LEU A 155 3.63 12.70 4.65
N GLY A 156 2.33 12.51 4.87
CA GLY A 156 1.74 11.17 4.95
C GLY A 156 1.20 10.83 6.34
N THR A 157 0.68 11.80 7.10
CA THR A 157 -0.27 11.48 8.17
C THR A 157 -1.56 10.94 7.54
N LEU A 158 -2.43 10.33 8.33
CA LEU A 158 -3.75 9.92 7.84
C LEU A 158 -4.51 11.07 7.19
N ASP A 159 -4.50 12.26 7.81
CA ASP A 159 -5.15 13.45 7.26
C ASP A 159 -4.51 13.95 5.97
N ASP A 160 -3.17 13.80 5.82
CA ASP A 160 -2.49 14.13 4.57
C ASP A 160 -2.95 13.21 3.43
N VAL A 161 -3.01 11.90 3.68
CA VAL A 161 -3.45 10.92 2.68
C VAL A 161 -4.92 11.15 2.31
N ILE A 162 -5.78 11.43 3.28
CA ILE A 162 -7.17 11.84 3.03
C ILE A 162 -7.23 13.06 2.13
N ARG A 163 -6.44 14.10 2.44
CA ARG A 163 -6.38 15.33 1.64
C ARG A 163 -5.89 15.08 0.22
N PHE A 164 -4.89 14.24 0.03
CA PHE A 164 -4.43 13.83 -1.31
C PHE A 164 -5.54 13.10 -2.08
N CYS A 165 -6.16 12.11 -1.46
CA CYS A 165 -7.23 11.33 -2.10
C CYS A 165 -8.50 12.15 -2.39
N ALA A 166 -8.71 13.28 -1.69
CA ALA A 166 -9.78 14.22 -1.99
C ALA A 166 -9.54 15.05 -3.26
N LEU A 167 -8.32 15.07 -3.83
CA LEU A 167 -7.99 15.83 -5.04
C LEU A 167 -8.63 15.21 -6.30
N ASP A 168 -8.69 13.88 -6.37
CA ASP A 168 -9.20 13.14 -7.52
C ASP A 168 -9.71 11.75 -7.11
N GLN A 169 -10.74 11.24 -7.77
CA GLN A 169 -11.32 9.92 -7.51
C GLN A 169 -10.36 8.75 -7.89
N ARG A 170 -9.39 9.02 -8.75
CA ARG A 170 -8.34 8.06 -9.13
C ARG A 170 -7.28 7.84 -8.04
N MET A 171 -7.31 8.64 -6.97
CA MET A 171 -6.39 8.47 -5.86
C MET A 171 -7.01 7.53 -4.83
N ILE A 172 -6.30 6.44 -4.53
CA ILE A 172 -6.71 5.39 -3.58
C ILE A 172 -5.80 5.47 -2.36
N PRO A 173 -6.34 5.57 -1.14
CA PRO A 173 -5.50 5.63 0.05
C PRO A 173 -4.71 4.34 0.25
N THR A 174 -3.44 4.48 0.60
CA THR A 174 -2.61 3.39 1.15
C THR A 174 -2.37 3.66 2.62
N LEU A 175 -2.90 2.78 3.47
CA LEU A 175 -2.67 2.83 4.91
C LEU A 175 -1.61 1.80 5.30
N ASP A 176 -0.42 2.28 5.63
CA ASP A 176 0.57 1.46 6.33
C ASP A 176 0.32 1.60 7.85
N PHE A 177 -0.18 0.52 8.45
CA PHE A 177 -0.52 0.49 9.88
C PHE A 177 0.73 0.41 10.76
N ALA A 178 1.84 -0.15 10.28
CA ALA A 178 3.12 -0.09 10.97
C ALA A 178 3.63 1.36 11.04
N HIS A 179 3.52 2.11 9.94
CA HIS A 179 3.86 3.53 9.89
C HIS A 179 3.00 4.37 10.83
N LEU A 180 1.67 4.17 10.81
CA LEU A 180 0.76 4.86 11.73
C LEU A 180 1.09 4.56 13.19
N HIS A 181 1.32 3.29 13.54
CA HIS A 181 1.71 2.86 14.88
C HIS A 181 3.04 3.49 15.30
N ALA A 182 4.06 3.47 14.44
CA ALA A 182 5.37 4.05 14.73
C ALA A 182 5.31 5.57 14.91
N ARG A 183 4.59 6.28 14.02
CA ARG A 183 4.44 7.74 14.08
C ARG A 183 3.67 8.18 15.32
N GLY A 184 2.65 7.41 15.71
CA GLY A 184 1.85 7.60 16.92
C GLY A 184 2.48 7.04 18.19
N GLN A 185 3.79 6.65 18.15
CA GLN A 185 4.55 6.13 19.30
C GLN A 185 3.87 4.94 19.99
N GLY A 186 3.36 3.99 19.19
CA GLY A 186 2.72 2.79 19.72
C GLY A 186 1.19 2.95 19.91
N CYS A 187 0.52 3.72 19.08
CA CYS A 187 -0.88 4.11 19.28
C CYS A 187 -1.93 3.08 18.83
N LEU A 188 -1.56 2.01 18.11
CA LEU A 188 -2.51 1.00 17.61
C LEU A 188 -2.39 -0.28 18.42
N ASN A 189 -3.19 -0.45 19.45
CA ASN A 189 -3.13 -1.57 20.38
C ASN A 189 -4.46 -2.31 20.55
N THR A 190 -5.58 -1.64 20.32
CA THR A 190 -6.94 -2.17 20.51
C THR A 190 -7.78 -2.03 19.25
N GLU A 191 -8.90 -2.74 19.19
CA GLU A 191 -9.87 -2.62 18.08
C GLU A 191 -10.32 -1.16 17.90
N GLU A 192 -10.57 -0.44 18.99
CA GLU A 192 -11.02 0.94 18.96
C GLU A 192 -9.98 1.88 18.33
N ASP A 193 -8.68 1.61 18.53
CA ASP A 193 -7.61 2.40 17.91
C ASP A 193 -7.62 2.25 16.37
N PHE A 194 -7.76 1.00 15.90
CA PHE A 194 -7.87 0.73 14.46
C PHE A 194 -9.18 1.26 13.88
N GLU A 195 -10.29 1.12 14.63
CA GLU A 195 -11.59 1.65 14.22
C GLU A 195 -11.53 3.17 14.05
N ALA A 196 -10.87 3.88 14.96
CA ALA A 196 -10.71 5.33 14.85
C ALA A 196 -10.01 5.74 13.56
N VAL A 197 -8.99 5.00 13.10
CA VAL A 197 -8.31 5.22 11.81
C VAL A 197 -9.27 5.01 10.63
N ILE A 198 -10.02 3.91 10.63
CA ILE A 198 -10.96 3.58 9.56
C ILE A 198 -12.11 4.58 9.51
N VAL A 199 -12.71 4.92 10.65
CA VAL A 199 -13.78 5.93 10.72
C VAL A 199 -13.28 7.28 10.21
N ARG A 200 -12.08 7.72 10.63
CA ARG A 200 -11.49 8.97 10.14
C ARG A 200 -11.27 8.98 8.62
N LEU A 201 -10.80 7.86 8.05
CA LEU A 201 -10.66 7.71 6.60
C LEU A 201 -12.01 7.85 5.90
N MET A 202 -13.02 7.14 6.40
CA MET A 202 -14.37 7.17 5.84
C MET A 202 -15.00 8.56 5.96
N ASP A 203 -14.85 9.26 7.07
CA ASP A 203 -15.35 10.63 7.27
C ASP A 203 -14.71 11.63 6.31
N GLY A 204 -13.45 11.40 5.96
CA GLY A 204 -12.74 12.26 5.02
C GLY A 204 -13.08 12.04 3.54
N LEU A 205 -13.38 10.80 3.15
CA LEU A 205 -13.58 10.43 1.74
C LEU A 205 -15.02 10.03 1.38
N TRP A 206 -15.88 9.89 2.38
CA TRP A 206 -17.31 9.58 2.23
C TRP A 206 -18.11 10.23 3.38
N PRO A 207 -18.06 11.58 3.53
CA PRO A 207 -18.56 12.30 4.72
C PRO A 207 -20.06 12.14 4.93
N ASP A 208 -20.83 12.15 3.85
CA ASP A 208 -22.30 12.10 3.93
C ASP A 208 -22.84 10.68 4.12
N ARG A 209 -22.00 9.65 4.02
CA ARG A 209 -22.41 8.24 4.07
C ARG A 209 -23.61 7.93 3.18
N ALA A 210 -23.79 8.71 2.10
CA ALA A 210 -24.92 8.59 1.19
C ALA A 210 -24.61 7.60 0.05
N GLY A 211 -25.60 6.76 -0.29
CA GLY A 211 -25.43 5.74 -1.31
C GLY A 211 -24.49 4.61 -0.93
N ASP A 212 -23.98 3.89 -1.93
CA ASP A 212 -23.02 2.81 -1.71
C ASP A 212 -21.64 3.34 -1.34
N MET A 213 -20.91 2.58 -0.54
CA MET A 213 -19.53 2.91 -0.19
C MET A 213 -18.69 2.99 -1.46
N PRO A 214 -17.89 4.07 -1.66
CA PRO A 214 -17.00 4.18 -2.81
C PRO A 214 -16.03 3.00 -2.91
N GLU A 215 -15.89 2.43 -4.11
CA GLU A 215 -15.01 1.27 -4.36
C GLU A 215 -13.58 1.50 -3.88
N ARG A 216 -13.05 2.73 -4.02
CA ARG A 216 -11.73 3.10 -3.53
C ARG A 216 -11.59 3.08 -1.99
N LEU A 217 -12.70 3.14 -1.26
CA LEU A 217 -12.73 2.95 0.20
C LEU A 217 -12.96 1.49 0.56
N LYS A 218 -13.84 0.80 -0.14
CA LYS A 218 -14.09 -0.63 0.08
C LYS A 218 -12.84 -1.46 -0.18
N HIS A 219 -12.09 -1.11 -1.22
CA HIS A 219 -10.92 -1.83 -1.70
C HIS A 219 -9.64 -0.98 -1.63
N PHE A 220 -9.47 -0.20 -0.55
CA PHE A 220 -8.24 0.59 -0.37
C PHE A 220 -6.98 -0.30 -0.29
N HIS A 221 -5.81 0.30 -0.20
CA HIS A 221 -4.54 -0.43 -0.10
C HIS A 221 -4.04 -0.41 1.35
N VAL A 222 -3.51 -1.52 1.81
CA VAL A 222 -2.96 -1.68 3.16
C VAL A 222 -1.56 -2.25 3.08
N HIS A 223 -0.60 -1.58 3.74
CA HIS A 223 0.65 -2.18 4.14
C HIS A 223 0.58 -2.57 5.62
N PHE A 224 1.15 -3.70 5.95
CA PHE A 224 1.16 -4.19 7.32
C PHE A 224 2.42 -5.01 7.64
N SER A 225 2.98 -4.74 8.80
CA SER A 225 4.03 -5.52 9.46
C SER A 225 4.10 -5.14 10.94
N HIS A 226 4.88 -5.83 11.73
CA HIS A 226 5.38 -5.27 12.98
C HIS A 226 6.44 -4.21 12.69
N VAL A 227 6.67 -3.28 13.63
CA VAL A 227 7.60 -2.16 13.44
C VAL A 227 8.40 -1.83 14.69
N GLN A 228 9.70 -1.59 14.50
CA GLN A 228 10.54 -0.94 15.48
C GLN A 228 10.53 0.57 15.24
N TYR A 229 10.34 1.38 16.28
CA TYR A 229 10.30 2.83 16.17
C TYR A 229 11.10 3.53 17.29
N THR A 230 11.28 4.82 17.12
CA THR A 230 11.92 5.75 18.07
C THR A 230 11.09 7.01 18.19
N SER A 231 11.49 7.98 19.00
CA SER A 231 10.84 9.30 19.05
C SER A 231 10.78 10.04 17.70
N LYS A 232 11.55 9.60 16.69
CA LYS A 232 11.53 10.13 15.32
C LYS A 232 10.57 9.36 14.39
N GLY A 233 9.81 8.40 14.95
CA GLY A 233 8.92 7.50 14.23
C GLY A 233 9.60 6.21 13.80
N GLU A 234 9.16 5.63 12.70
CA GLU A 234 9.61 4.35 12.16
C GLU A 234 11.14 4.26 12.02
N ARG A 235 11.69 3.13 12.45
CA ARG A 235 13.09 2.74 12.28
C ARG A 235 13.25 1.64 11.23
N LYS A 236 12.47 0.57 11.35
CA LYS A 236 12.46 -0.57 10.43
C LYS A 236 11.23 -1.45 10.65
N HIS A 237 10.74 -2.05 9.57
CA HIS A 237 9.81 -3.18 9.66
C HIS A 237 10.50 -4.40 10.25
N VAL A 238 9.75 -5.18 11.02
CA VAL A 238 10.20 -6.43 11.64
C VAL A 238 9.17 -7.53 11.37
N SER A 239 9.54 -8.78 11.63
CA SER A 239 8.69 -9.96 11.45
C SER A 239 7.66 -10.08 12.58
N PHE A 240 6.57 -10.79 12.33
CA PHE A 240 5.61 -11.21 13.38
C PHE A 240 6.26 -12.12 14.43
N ALA A 241 7.32 -12.83 14.07
CA ALA A 241 8.08 -13.65 15.00
C ALA A 241 9.00 -12.84 15.97
N ASP A 242 9.24 -11.56 15.65
CA ASP A 242 9.98 -10.67 16.56
C ASP A 242 9.05 -10.26 17.71
N GLU A 243 9.38 -10.71 18.94
CA GLU A 243 8.57 -10.44 20.13
C GLU A 243 8.63 -8.98 20.58
N GLY A 244 7.53 -8.49 21.17
CA GLY A 244 7.46 -7.15 21.78
C GLY A 244 7.26 -6.02 20.80
N TYR A 245 6.92 -6.32 19.55
CA TYR A 245 6.55 -5.35 18.52
C TYR A 245 5.09 -5.52 18.12
N GLY A 246 4.53 -4.49 17.51
CA GLY A 246 3.18 -4.42 16.96
C GLY A 246 3.21 -3.58 15.67
N PRO A 247 2.05 -3.23 15.15
CA PRO A 247 0.67 -3.46 15.65
C PRO A 247 0.16 -4.91 15.44
N ASP A 248 -0.95 -5.30 16.08
CA ASP A 248 -1.58 -6.62 15.93
C ASP A 248 -2.61 -6.62 14.79
N PHE A 249 -2.41 -7.50 13.80
CA PHE A 249 -3.33 -7.63 12.66
C PHE A 249 -4.71 -8.16 13.06
N GLY A 250 -4.83 -8.93 14.14
CA GLY A 250 -6.11 -9.45 14.62
C GLY A 250 -7.12 -8.33 14.93
N GLN A 251 -6.66 -7.23 15.52
CA GLN A 251 -7.49 -6.06 15.81
C GLN A 251 -7.99 -5.39 14.51
N LEU A 252 -7.10 -5.23 13.51
CA LEU A 252 -7.50 -4.70 12.21
C LEU A 252 -8.49 -5.61 11.50
N ALA A 253 -8.31 -6.93 11.54
CA ALA A 253 -9.18 -7.89 10.88
C ALA A 253 -10.63 -7.79 11.36
N VAL A 254 -10.85 -7.60 12.68
CA VAL A 254 -12.18 -7.38 13.27
C VAL A 254 -12.82 -6.11 12.69
N VAL A 255 -12.06 -5.01 12.63
CA VAL A 255 -12.55 -3.72 12.10
C VAL A 255 -12.87 -3.80 10.61
N LEU A 256 -11.97 -4.40 9.80
CA LEU A 256 -12.20 -4.58 8.36
C LEU A 256 -13.51 -5.33 8.09
N LYS A 257 -13.75 -6.38 8.84
CA LYS A 257 -15.00 -7.15 8.77
C LYS A 257 -16.21 -6.33 9.20
N LYS A 258 -16.14 -5.64 10.35
CA LYS A 258 -17.22 -4.80 10.91
C LYS A 258 -17.75 -3.80 9.87
N TYR A 259 -16.86 -3.21 9.08
CA TYR A 259 -17.19 -2.22 8.04
C TYR A 259 -17.31 -2.80 6.63
N SER A 260 -17.26 -4.14 6.47
CA SER A 260 -17.31 -4.82 5.16
C SER A 260 -16.25 -4.28 4.17
N LEU A 261 -15.06 -3.99 4.67
CA LEU A 261 -13.93 -3.50 3.87
C LEU A 261 -13.10 -4.67 3.39
N GLU A 262 -12.72 -4.66 2.12
CA GLU A 262 -11.95 -5.71 1.45
C GLU A 262 -10.67 -5.14 0.81
N PRO A 263 -9.74 -4.60 1.59
CA PRO A 263 -8.52 -4.02 1.03
C PRO A 263 -7.61 -5.06 0.38
N VAL A 264 -6.67 -4.57 -0.44
CA VAL A 264 -5.47 -5.33 -0.80
C VAL A 264 -4.47 -5.15 0.32
N VAL A 265 -4.09 -6.25 0.99
CA VAL A 265 -3.17 -6.25 2.13
C VAL A 265 -1.81 -6.79 1.68
N ILE A 266 -0.80 -5.96 1.77
CA ILE A 266 0.59 -6.28 1.41
C ILE A 266 1.44 -6.30 2.67
N CYS A 267 2.16 -7.41 2.85
CA CYS A 267 3.07 -7.59 3.96
C CYS A 267 4.43 -6.97 3.66
N GLU A 268 4.92 -6.13 4.57
CA GLU A 268 6.24 -5.49 4.51
C GLU A 268 7.21 -5.98 5.58
N SER A 269 6.90 -7.10 6.23
CA SER A 269 7.80 -7.71 7.22
C SER A 269 9.17 -7.98 6.63
N ARG A 270 10.21 -7.75 7.41
CA ARG A 270 11.57 -8.04 6.96
C ARG A 270 11.79 -9.55 6.84
N GLU A 271 12.16 -10.01 5.64
CA GLU A 271 12.53 -11.40 5.30
C GLU A 271 11.37 -12.41 5.33
N THR A 272 10.31 -12.20 6.11
CA THR A 272 9.20 -13.16 6.33
C THR A 272 7.88 -12.73 5.67
N GLN A 273 7.94 -11.89 4.63
CA GLN A 273 6.73 -11.32 4.02
C GLN A 273 5.69 -12.37 3.63
N ALA A 274 6.10 -13.51 3.06
CA ALA A 274 5.16 -14.54 2.61
C ALA A 274 4.53 -15.31 3.77
N GLU A 275 5.31 -15.57 4.81
CA GLU A 275 4.89 -16.27 6.03
C GLU A 275 3.91 -15.41 6.83
N ASP A 276 4.25 -14.13 7.02
CA ASP A 276 3.42 -13.18 7.77
C ASP A 276 2.16 -12.79 6.97
N ALA A 277 2.24 -12.68 5.63
CA ALA A 277 1.06 -12.51 4.78
C ALA A 277 0.10 -13.71 4.87
N ALA A 278 0.63 -14.93 4.94
CA ALA A 278 -0.18 -16.13 5.15
C ALA A 278 -0.83 -16.14 6.54
N ALA A 279 -0.11 -15.70 7.57
CA ALA A 279 -0.66 -15.55 8.92
C ALA A 279 -1.80 -14.52 8.94
N MET A 280 -1.64 -13.35 8.31
CA MET A 280 -2.70 -12.34 8.20
C MET A 280 -3.95 -12.87 7.48
N ARG A 281 -3.76 -13.61 6.37
CA ARG A 281 -4.86 -14.27 5.67
C ARG A 281 -5.62 -15.23 6.59
N ASP A 282 -4.91 -16.03 7.37
CA ASP A 282 -5.53 -17.05 8.24
C ASP A 282 -6.26 -16.38 9.42
N ILE A 283 -5.69 -15.33 10.02
CA ILE A 283 -6.36 -14.48 11.03
C ILE A 283 -7.65 -13.89 10.46
N MET A 284 -7.62 -13.36 9.23
CA MET A 284 -8.82 -12.81 8.59
C MET A 284 -9.89 -13.87 8.36
N ARG A 285 -9.51 -15.08 7.93
CA ARG A 285 -10.43 -16.22 7.76
C ARG A 285 -11.10 -16.61 9.08
N GLU A 286 -10.34 -16.66 10.16
CA GLU A 286 -10.86 -16.93 11.49
C GLU A 286 -11.84 -15.86 11.94
N ALA A 287 -11.52 -14.57 11.75
CA ALA A 287 -12.41 -13.46 12.06
C ALA A 287 -13.76 -13.54 11.30
N ILE A 288 -13.76 -14.01 10.04
CA ILE A 288 -14.96 -14.21 9.24
C ILE A 288 -15.74 -15.43 9.77
N ALA A 289 -15.08 -16.56 10.05
CA ALA A 289 -15.72 -17.80 10.47
C ALA A 289 -16.45 -17.67 11.83
N GLN A 290 -15.89 -16.90 12.76
CA GLN A 290 -16.48 -16.69 14.11
C GLN A 290 -17.85 -16.00 14.10
N SER A 291 -18.27 -15.42 12.98
CA SER A 291 -19.56 -14.71 12.85
C SER A 291 -20.63 -15.44 12.06
N GLY A 292 -20.38 -16.65 11.58
CA GLY A 292 -21.36 -17.44 10.82
C GLY A 292 -21.55 -17.07 9.34
N ASP A 293 -20.80 -16.12 8.82
CA ASP A 293 -20.86 -15.69 7.40
C ASP A 293 -19.93 -16.52 6.52
N ILE A 294 -20.32 -17.76 6.22
CA ILE A 294 -19.52 -18.71 5.41
C ILE A 294 -19.51 -18.34 3.90
N GLN A 295 -20.30 -17.37 3.45
CA GLN A 295 -20.47 -17.09 2.01
C GLN A 295 -19.36 -16.29 1.31
N SER A 296 -18.37 -15.73 2.03
CA SER A 296 -17.33 -14.84 1.45
C SER A 296 -15.98 -15.51 1.16
N LEU A 297 -15.87 -16.83 1.28
CA LEU A 297 -14.61 -17.60 1.16
C LEU A 297 -14.41 -18.33 -0.18
N ALA A 298 -15.31 -18.18 -1.15
CA ALA A 298 -15.23 -18.84 -2.45
C ALA A 298 -14.60 -17.95 -3.53
#